data_cc18457ad96d40b8c60f2c2abb684283
#
_entry.id   cc18457ad96d40b8c60f2c2abb684283
#
_cell.length_a   1.000
_cell.length_b   1.000
_cell.length_c   1.000
_cell.angle_alpha   90.00
_cell.angle_beta   90.00
_cell.angle_gamma   90.00
#
_symmetry.space_group_name_H-M   'P 1'
#
loop_
_entity.id
_entity.type
_entity.pdbx_description
1 polymer ?
#
loop_
_entity_poly.entity_id
_entity_poly.type
_entity_poly.pdbx_seq_one_letter_code
_entity_poly.pdbx_strand_id
1 'polypeptide(L)'
;MRKSTVKRKTNETDIKLTLNIDGNRNIKLKSPINFFNHMINSLGFYAYFDMDFNIAGDIETGSHHTVEDSGIVLGKAIEKALKNKKGIKRTSFNYLCMDEVLVRTVIDFSGRSELDFNCRFNTLRCGDFKNSLTEEFFRGFIRGGNLNLHIDLIKDGNDHHKIEAIFKSVGLSIKEAIKLEDEKIPSTKGVLDYDRNN
;
A
#
# COMPACT_ATOMS: atom_id res chain seq x y z
N MET A 1 -18.67 -6.87 -6.50
CA MET A 1 -17.22 -7.11 -6.70
C MET A 1 -16.55 -5.77 -6.95
N ARG A 2 -15.65 -5.35 -6.05
CA ARG A 2 -14.99 -4.04 -6.07
C ARG A 2 -13.66 -4.16 -6.83
N LYS A 3 -13.71 -3.80 -8.13
CA LYS A 3 -12.58 -3.93 -9.07
C LYS A 3 -12.21 -2.59 -9.69
N SER A 4 -10.95 -2.46 -10.05
CA SER A 4 -10.44 -1.28 -10.76
C SER A 4 -9.29 -1.65 -11.69
N THR A 5 -9.05 -0.78 -12.68
CA THR A 5 -7.82 -0.80 -13.47
C THR A 5 -7.26 0.63 -13.51
N VAL A 6 -5.97 0.74 -13.23
CA VAL A 6 -5.21 1.99 -13.26
C VAL A 6 -3.99 1.78 -14.15
N LYS A 7 -3.75 2.76 -15.01
CA LYS A 7 -2.51 2.87 -15.79
C LYS A 7 -1.89 4.24 -15.53
N ARG A 8 -0.58 4.26 -15.27
CA ARG A 8 0.24 5.46 -15.16
C ARG A 8 1.44 5.32 -16.08
N LYS A 9 1.60 6.28 -16.97
CA LYS A 9 2.74 6.37 -17.87
C LYS A 9 3.36 7.75 -17.76
N THR A 10 4.65 7.79 -17.53
CA THR A 10 5.52 8.96 -17.56
C THR A 10 6.67 8.72 -18.55
N ASN A 11 7.63 9.61 -18.60
CA ASN A 11 8.87 9.35 -19.36
C ASN A 11 9.76 8.30 -18.66
N GLU A 12 9.56 8.06 -17.37
CA GLU A 12 10.42 7.21 -16.52
C GLU A 12 9.77 5.87 -16.18
N THR A 13 8.41 5.81 -16.18
CA THR A 13 7.68 4.61 -15.77
C THR A 13 6.50 4.30 -16.69
N ASP A 14 6.20 3.00 -16.90
CA ASP A 14 4.94 2.51 -17.50
C ASP A 14 4.37 1.41 -16.59
N ILE A 15 3.35 1.77 -15.81
CA ILE A 15 2.81 0.94 -14.73
C ILE A 15 1.33 0.69 -14.96
N LYS A 16 0.91 -0.58 -14.91
CA LYS A 16 -0.49 -0.99 -15.04
C LYS A 16 -0.87 -1.97 -13.94
N LEU A 17 -1.96 -1.69 -13.25
CA LEU A 17 -2.56 -2.56 -12.25
C LEU A 17 -4.03 -2.81 -12.55
N THR A 18 -4.42 -4.09 -12.61
CA THR A 18 -5.81 -4.53 -12.48
C THR A 18 -5.96 -5.17 -11.10
N LEU A 19 -6.88 -4.64 -10.30
CA LEU A 19 -7.06 -4.97 -8.89
C LEU A 19 -8.50 -5.40 -8.61
N ASN A 20 -8.66 -6.49 -7.86
CA ASN A 20 -9.89 -6.88 -7.20
C ASN A 20 -9.63 -6.91 -5.68
N ILE A 21 -10.27 -6.02 -4.92
CA ILE A 21 -10.10 -5.94 -3.46
C ILE A 21 -10.94 -6.97 -2.69
N ASP A 22 -11.85 -7.66 -3.37
CA ASP A 22 -12.63 -8.81 -2.87
C ASP A 22 -12.08 -10.13 -3.47
N GLY A 23 -10.75 -10.27 -3.54
CA GLY A 23 -10.06 -11.36 -4.22
C GLY A 23 -9.79 -12.58 -3.35
N ASN A 24 -9.04 -13.53 -3.95
CA ASN A 24 -8.61 -14.79 -3.35
C ASN A 24 -7.09 -15.00 -3.41
N ARG A 25 -6.30 -13.92 -3.44
CA ARG A 25 -4.82 -13.94 -3.49
C ARG A 25 -4.24 -14.43 -4.82
N ASN A 26 -4.96 -14.23 -5.93
CA ASN A 26 -4.43 -14.51 -7.26
C ASN A 26 -3.53 -13.35 -7.70
N ILE A 27 -2.24 -13.46 -7.45
CA ILE A 27 -1.29 -12.38 -7.66
C ILE A 27 -0.38 -12.72 -8.84
N LYS A 28 -0.45 -11.87 -9.88
CA LYS A 28 0.50 -11.82 -10.99
C LYS A 28 1.24 -10.51 -10.89
N LEU A 29 2.55 -10.58 -10.71
CA LEU A 29 3.38 -9.41 -10.47
C LEU A 29 4.65 -9.50 -11.31
N LYS A 30 5.00 -8.40 -11.97
CA LYS A 30 6.23 -8.26 -12.72
C LYS A 30 6.81 -6.87 -12.52
N SER A 31 8.00 -6.79 -11.92
CA SER A 31 8.84 -5.59 -11.89
C SER A 31 10.32 -5.97 -12.06
N PRO A 32 11.18 -5.00 -12.36
CA PRO A 32 12.62 -5.24 -12.49
C PRO A 32 13.34 -5.39 -11.13
N ILE A 33 12.65 -5.25 -9.98
CA ILE A 33 13.23 -5.26 -8.63
C ILE A 33 12.70 -6.47 -7.87
N ASN A 34 13.53 -7.50 -7.67
CA ASN A 34 13.07 -8.79 -7.15
C ASN A 34 12.59 -8.71 -5.69
N PHE A 35 13.34 -8.02 -4.84
CA PHE A 35 12.93 -7.86 -3.44
C PHE A 35 11.61 -7.07 -3.33
N PHE A 36 11.44 -6.05 -4.16
CA PHE A 36 10.19 -5.29 -4.20
C PHE A 36 9.01 -6.15 -4.68
N ASN A 37 9.22 -7.05 -5.66
CA ASN A 37 8.22 -8.04 -6.05
C ASN A 37 7.77 -8.87 -4.86
N HIS A 38 8.70 -9.36 -4.03
CA HIS A 38 8.38 -10.11 -2.83
C HIS A 38 7.54 -9.27 -1.84
N MET A 39 7.87 -8.00 -1.66
CA MET A 39 7.14 -7.09 -0.75
C MET A 39 5.71 -6.81 -1.23
N ILE A 40 5.53 -6.47 -2.51
CA ILE A 40 4.20 -6.23 -3.09
C ILE A 40 3.36 -7.51 -3.07
N ASN A 41 3.96 -8.67 -3.37
CA ASN A 41 3.28 -9.95 -3.25
C ASN A 41 2.79 -10.21 -1.82
N SER A 42 3.65 -9.95 -0.82
CA SER A 42 3.29 -10.08 0.59
C SER A 42 2.11 -9.17 0.96
N LEU A 43 2.15 -7.88 0.59
CA LEU A 43 1.05 -6.97 0.84
C LEU A 43 -0.26 -7.46 0.21
N GLY A 44 -0.24 -7.80 -1.07
CA GLY A 44 -1.43 -8.28 -1.79
C GLY A 44 -1.99 -9.58 -1.22
N PHE A 45 -1.12 -10.51 -0.82
CA PHE A 45 -1.49 -11.77 -0.20
C PHE A 45 -2.20 -11.57 1.15
N TYR A 46 -1.66 -10.72 2.00
CA TYR A 46 -2.26 -10.43 3.31
C TYR A 46 -3.50 -9.52 3.22
N ALA A 47 -3.60 -8.71 2.16
CA ALA A 47 -4.80 -7.94 1.84
C ALA A 47 -5.91 -8.77 1.17
N TYR A 48 -5.66 -10.03 0.79
CA TYR A 48 -6.56 -10.91 0.04
C TYR A 48 -6.94 -10.37 -1.35
N PHE A 49 -6.02 -9.68 -2.00
CA PHE A 49 -6.25 -9.12 -3.33
C PHE A 49 -6.06 -10.15 -4.44
N ASP A 50 -6.83 -9.99 -5.54
CA ASP A 50 -6.36 -10.47 -6.84
C ASP A 50 -5.72 -9.29 -7.57
N MET A 51 -4.50 -9.47 -8.06
CA MET A 51 -3.72 -8.43 -8.72
C MET A 51 -3.08 -8.94 -10.01
N ASP A 52 -3.17 -8.14 -11.08
CA ASP A 52 -2.29 -8.23 -12.24
C ASP A 52 -1.53 -6.90 -12.34
N PHE A 53 -0.28 -6.91 -11.83
CA PHE A 53 0.52 -5.71 -11.61
C PHE A 53 1.79 -5.77 -12.44
N ASN A 54 1.81 -5.01 -13.52
CA ASN A 54 2.96 -4.87 -14.42
C ASN A 54 3.62 -3.51 -14.18
N ILE A 55 4.88 -3.56 -13.78
CA ILE A 55 5.70 -2.40 -13.41
C ILE A 55 6.92 -2.40 -14.32
N ALA A 56 7.02 -1.40 -15.18
CA ALA A 56 8.22 -1.07 -15.93
C ALA A 56 8.68 0.33 -15.52
N GLY A 57 9.98 0.49 -15.34
CA GLY A 57 10.57 1.77 -15.00
C GLY A 57 12.06 1.78 -15.25
N ASP A 58 12.62 2.99 -15.38
CA ASP A 58 14.05 3.22 -15.51
C ASP A 58 14.73 2.98 -14.15
N ILE A 59 15.47 1.86 -14.06
CA ILE A 59 16.22 1.48 -12.86
C ILE A 59 17.71 1.86 -12.97
N GLU A 60 18.18 2.29 -14.13
CA GLU A 60 19.58 2.66 -14.35
C GLU A 60 19.93 3.97 -13.61
N THR A 61 18.99 4.90 -13.55
CA THR A 61 19.12 6.15 -12.78
C THR A 61 18.78 5.97 -11.29
N GLY A 62 18.24 4.81 -10.92
CA GLY A 62 17.80 4.43 -9.58
C GLY A 62 16.34 4.00 -9.54
N SER A 63 15.99 3.23 -8.53
CA SER A 63 14.64 2.62 -8.43
C SER A 63 13.58 3.55 -7.81
N HIS A 64 13.91 4.80 -7.52
CA HIS A 64 13.03 5.72 -6.76
C HIS A 64 11.68 5.91 -7.47
N HIS A 65 11.70 6.39 -8.72
CA HIS A 65 10.48 6.66 -9.50
C HIS A 65 9.61 5.42 -9.68
N THR A 66 10.25 4.27 -9.96
CA THR A 66 9.57 2.99 -10.14
C THR A 66 8.81 2.57 -8.88
N VAL A 67 9.42 2.72 -7.71
CA VAL A 67 8.85 2.31 -6.43
C VAL A 67 7.75 3.29 -5.99
N GLU A 68 8.01 4.61 -6.04
CA GLU A 68 7.04 5.64 -5.68
C GLU A 68 5.79 5.58 -6.57
N ASP A 69 5.97 5.52 -7.90
CA ASP A 69 4.87 5.45 -8.85
C ASP A 69 4.03 4.16 -8.71
N SER A 70 4.67 3.06 -8.31
CA SER A 70 3.95 1.81 -7.97
C SER A 70 3.05 2.01 -6.76
N GLY A 71 3.52 2.72 -5.74
CA GLY A 71 2.71 3.12 -4.59
C GLY A 71 1.51 3.96 -5.01
N ILE A 72 1.72 5.00 -5.83
CA ILE A 72 0.65 5.86 -6.35
C ILE A 72 -0.39 5.03 -7.11
N VAL A 73 0.03 4.11 -7.97
CA VAL A 73 -0.86 3.26 -8.77
C VAL A 73 -1.68 2.33 -7.89
N LEU A 74 -1.05 1.70 -6.88
CA LEU A 74 -1.76 0.81 -5.94
C LEU A 74 -2.78 1.60 -5.12
N GLY A 75 -2.40 2.76 -4.57
CA GLY A 75 -3.32 3.62 -3.82
C GLY A 75 -4.52 4.04 -4.65
N LYS A 76 -4.28 4.55 -5.89
CA LYS A 76 -5.35 4.93 -6.82
C LYS A 76 -6.27 3.76 -7.21
N ALA A 77 -5.72 2.56 -7.33
CA ALA A 77 -6.51 1.39 -7.66
C ALA A 77 -7.46 1.02 -6.51
N ILE A 78 -6.99 1.07 -5.27
CA ILE A 78 -7.83 0.84 -4.09
C ILE A 78 -8.90 1.92 -3.97
N GLU A 79 -8.54 3.20 -4.06
CA GLU A 79 -9.46 4.34 -4.01
C GLU A 79 -10.58 4.19 -5.05
N LYS A 80 -10.20 3.88 -6.29
CA LYS A 80 -11.16 3.66 -7.39
C LYS A 80 -12.06 2.44 -7.16
N ALA A 81 -11.54 1.36 -6.57
CA ALA A 81 -12.33 0.17 -6.25
C ALA A 81 -13.31 0.42 -5.09
N LEU A 82 -12.94 1.25 -4.11
CA LEU A 82 -13.78 1.63 -2.97
C LEU A 82 -14.90 2.62 -3.35
N LYS A 83 -14.78 3.33 -4.48
CA LYS A 83 -15.77 4.33 -4.92
C LYS A 83 -16.01 5.40 -3.85
N ASN A 84 -17.26 5.56 -3.41
CA ASN A 84 -17.67 6.50 -2.35
C ASN A 84 -17.41 5.98 -0.93
N LYS A 85 -16.74 4.85 -0.77
CA LYS A 85 -16.41 4.24 0.52
C LYS A 85 -17.62 3.92 1.41
N LYS A 86 -18.81 3.81 0.80
CA LYS A 86 -20.04 3.49 1.53
C LYS A 86 -19.94 2.10 2.15
N GLY A 87 -20.27 2.00 3.42
CA GLY A 87 -20.37 0.75 4.17
C GLY A 87 -19.05 0.13 4.62
N ILE A 88 -17.89 0.69 4.29
CA ILE A 88 -16.62 0.13 4.77
C ILE A 88 -16.40 0.44 6.26
N LYS A 89 -15.64 -0.41 6.95
CA LYS A 89 -15.20 -0.15 8.33
C LYS A 89 -14.36 1.12 8.45
N ARG A 90 -13.64 1.49 7.39
CA ARG A 90 -12.84 2.69 7.22
C ARG A 90 -11.51 2.69 7.96
N THR A 91 -11.51 2.42 9.25
CA THR A 91 -10.31 2.45 10.09
C THR A 91 -9.95 1.06 10.58
N SER A 92 -8.65 0.78 10.68
CA SER A 92 -8.17 -0.43 11.33
C SER A 92 -6.76 -0.26 11.83
N PHE A 93 -6.35 -1.17 12.70
CA PHE A 93 -4.96 -1.31 13.12
C PHE A 93 -4.56 -2.78 13.16
N ASN A 94 -3.27 -3.01 13.10
CA ASN A 94 -2.72 -4.35 13.22
C ASN A 94 -1.33 -4.31 13.88
N TYR A 95 -1.05 -5.34 14.68
CA TYR A 95 0.29 -5.68 15.15
C TYR A 95 0.72 -6.95 14.47
N LEU A 96 1.90 -6.95 13.85
CA LEU A 96 2.46 -8.12 13.20
C LEU A 96 3.90 -8.34 13.66
N CYS A 97 4.18 -9.55 14.11
CA CYS A 97 5.55 -9.98 14.37
C CYS A 97 6.10 -10.78 13.18
N MET A 98 7.39 -10.61 12.92
CA MET A 98 8.18 -11.45 12.05
C MET A 98 9.48 -11.75 12.77
N ASP A 99 9.58 -12.97 13.30
CA ASP A 99 10.62 -13.42 14.23
C ASP A 99 10.79 -12.39 15.38
N GLU A 100 11.94 -11.73 15.47
CA GLU A 100 12.27 -10.75 16.52
C GLU A 100 11.61 -9.39 16.31
N VAL A 101 11.16 -9.08 15.09
CA VAL A 101 10.58 -7.77 14.72
C VAL A 101 9.12 -7.71 15.11
N LEU A 102 8.68 -6.56 15.62
CA LEU A 102 7.28 -6.23 15.85
C LEU A 102 6.95 -4.87 15.23
N VAL A 103 5.94 -4.84 14.36
CA VAL A 103 5.44 -3.64 13.70
C VAL A 103 3.99 -3.39 14.10
N ARG A 104 3.62 -2.11 14.29
CA ARG A 104 2.23 -1.63 14.37
C ARG A 104 1.89 -0.83 13.12
N THR A 105 0.72 -1.05 12.54
CA THR A 105 0.17 -0.20 11.48
C THR A 105 -1.23 0.25 11.83
N VAL A 106 -1.56 1.51 11.52
CA VAL A 106 -2.91 2.09 11.68
C VAL A 106 -3.28 2.76 10.37
N ILE A 107 -4.46 2.47 9.83
CA ILE A 107 -4.95 3.01 8.56
C ILE A 107 -6.32 3.68 8.74
N ASP A 108 -6.53 4.81 8.03
CA ASP A 108 -7.82 5.48 7.91
C ASP A 108 -8.07 5.93 6.47
N PHE A 109 -9.08 5.38 5.82
CA PHE A 109 -9.53 5.79 4.47
C PHE A 109 -10.31 7.11 4.52
N SER A 110 -9.71 8.13 5.12
CA SER A 110 -10.31 9.42 5.47
C SER A 110 -10.58 10.37 4.29
N GLY A 111 -9.99 10.14 3.12
CA GLY A 111 -9.97 11.09 2.00
C GLY A 111 -8.81 12.11 2.06
N ARG A 112 -7.93 12.04 3.07
CA ARG A 112 -6.72 12.87 3.23
C ARG A 112 -5.48 11.99 3.16
N SER A 113 -4.34 12.58 2.79
CA SER A 113 -3.08 11.86 2.64
C SER A 113 -2.09 12.30 3.72
N GLU A 114 -1.88 11.45 4.73
CA GLU A 114 -0.90 11.67 5.78
C GLU A 114 -0.15 10.37 6.06
N LEU A 115 1.18 10.44 6.09
CA LEU A 115 2.06 9.33 6.45
C LEU A 115 2.87 9.70 7.69
N ASP A 116 2.78 8.88 8.72
CA ASP A 116 3.72 8.85 9.82
C ASP A 116 4.51 7.53 9.75
N PHE A 117 5.82 7.62 9.47
CA PHE A 117 6.69 6.48 9.24
C PHE A 117 7.83 6.46 10.26
N ASN A 118 7.66 5.67 11.31
CA ASN A 118 8.60 5.51 12.43
C ASN A 118 9.35 4.18 12.34
N CYS A 119 10.13 4.02 11.27
CA CYS A 119 11.02 2.88 11.12
C CYS A 119 12.39 3.34 10.62
N ARG A 120 13.45 2.89 11.30
CA ARG A 120 14.83 3.11 10.86
C ARG A 120 15.43 1.79 10.40
N PHE A 121 16.21 1.85 9.33
CA PHE A 121 16.92 0.72 8.78
C PHE A 121 18.40 0.78 9.16
N ASN A 122 18.98 -0.37 9.49
CA ASN A 122 20.37 -0.49 9.92
C ASN A 122 21.34 -0.68 8.74
N THR A 123 20.80 -1.09 7.58
CA THR A 123 21.54 -1.35 6.35
C THR A 123 21.00 -0.51 5.20
N LEU A 124 21.78 -0.35 4.15
CA LEU A 124 21.35 0.44 2.99
C LEU A 124 20.41 -0.33 2.06
N ARG A 125 20.51 -1.67 2.03
CA ARG A 125 19.80 -2.52 1.06
C ARG A 125 19.43 -3.88 1.63
N CYS A 126 18.30 -4.40 1.12
CA CYS A 126 17.92 -5.80 1.15
C CYS A 126 17.86 -6.31 -0.30
N GLY A 127 18.80 -7.18 -0.69
CA GLY A 127 18.93 -7.62 -2.09
C GLY A 127 19.16 -6.44 -3.04
N ASP A 128 18.34 -6.36 -4.09
CA ASP A 128 18.37 -5.32 -5.12
C ASP A 128 17.58 -4.03 -4.75
N PHE A 129 17.02 -3.97 -3.52
CA PHE A 129 16.14 -2.90 -3.06
C PHE A 129 16.83 -2.00 -2.02
N LYS A 130 16.79 -0.66 -2.20
CA LYS A 130 17.23 0.30 -1.16
C LYS A 130 16.17 0.40 -0.07
N ASN A 131 16.55 0.17 1.19
CA ASN A 131 15.61 0.14 2.31
C ASN A 131 14.82 1.45 2.50
N SER A 132 15.45 2.61 2.20
CA SER A 132 14.79 3.92 2.25
C SER A 132 13.60 4.06 1.28
N LEU A 133 13.56 3.26 0.21
CA LEU A 133 12.43 3.28 -0.73
C LEU A 133 11.15 2.67 -0.17
N THR A 134 11.23 1.99 0.98
CA THR A 134 10.03 1.54 1.71
C THR A 134 9.13 2.70 2.08
N GLU A 135 9.70 3.76 2.64
CA GLU A 135 8.95 4.97 2.99
C GLU A 135 8.41 5.67 1.74
N GLU A 136 9.20 5.77 0.67
CA GLU A 136 8.78 6.41 -0.59
C GLU A 136 7.62 5.66 -1.26
N PHE A 137 7.62 4.33 -1.21
CA PHE A 137 6.47 3.53 -1.65
C PHE A 137 5.19 3.92 -0.90
N PHE A 138 5.25 4.00 0.43
CA PHE A 138 4.08 4.34 1.24
C PHE A 138 3.68 5.81 1.10
N ARG A 139 4.62 6.74 0.86
CA ARG A 139 4.31 8.13 0.48
C ARG A 139 3.51 8.19 -0.82
N GLY A 140 3.95 7.46 -1.84
CA GLY A 140 3.21 7.31 -3.10
C GLY A 140 1.83 6.67 -2.87
N PHE A 141 1.77 5.62 -2.06
CA PHE A 141 0.56 4.86 -1.76
C PHE A 141 -0.53 5.73 -1.10
N ILE A 142 -0.20 6.48 -0.06
CA ILE A 142 -1.17 7.36 0.62
C ILE A 142 -1.66 8.49 -0.28
N ARG A 143 -0.77 9.07 -1.11
CA ARG A 143 -1.14 10.11 -2.09
C ARG A 143 -2.09 9.59 -3.15
N GLY A 144 -1.87 8.35 -3.62
CA GLY A 144 -2.75 7.72 -4.59
C GLY A 144 -4.09 7.29 -3.99
N GLY A 145 -4.10 6.87 -2.73
CA GLY A 145 -5.26 6.29 -2.04
C GLY A 145 -6.10 7.26 -1.21
N ASN A 146 -5.64 8.51 -1.05
CA ASN A 146 -6.28 9.51 -0.17
C ASN A 146 -6.61 8.90 1.20
N LEU A 147 -5.58 8.42 1.89
CA LEU A 147 -5.69 7.75 3.19
C LEU A 147 -4.59 8.18 4.15
N ASN A 148 -4.83 8.03 5.44
CA ASN A 148 -3.81 8.21 6.46
C ASN A 148 -3.23 6.85 6.83
N LEU A 149 -1.91 6.79 7.03
CA LEU A 149 -1.19 5.58 7.40
C LEU A 149 -0.10 5.90 8.44
N HIS A 150 -0.15 5.23 9.57
CA HIS A 150 0.90 5.26 10.58
C HIS A 150 1.57 3.89 10.64
N ILE A 151 2.90 3.89 10.63
CA ILE A 151 3.75 2.69 10.67
C ILE A 151 4.79 2.90 11.75
N ASP A 152 4.77 2.05 12.79
CA ASP A 152 5.71 2.10 13.89
C ASP A 152 6.45 0.78 14.04
N LEU A 153 7.77 0.85 14.07
CA LEU A 153 8.63 -0.24 14.50
C LEU A 153 8.65 -0.29 16.04
N ILE A 154 8.02 -1.30 16.62
CA ILE A 154 7.93 -1.47 18.09
C ILE A 154 9.14 -2.27 18.63
N LYS A 155 9.56 -3.31 17.90
CA LYS A 155 10.78 -4.07 18.18
C LYS A 155 11.65 -4.12 16.94
N ASP A 156 12.89 -3.74 17.11
CA ASP A 156 13.93 -3.72 16.06
C ASP A 156 14.49 -5.12 15.79
N GLY A 157 15.09 -5.31 14.62
CA GLY A 157 15.72 -6.54 14.20
C GLY A 157 16.32 -6.45 12.80
N ASN A 158 16.33 -7.57 12.08
CA ASN A 158 16.82 -7.66 10.71
C ASN A 158 15.99 -6.76 9.75
N ASP A 159 16.63 -6.00 8.89
CA ASP A 159 15.95 -5.06 7.99
C ASP A 159 15.02 -5.74 6.98
N HIS A 160 15.34 -6.95 6.51
CA HIS A 160 14.43 -7.74 5.68
C HIS A 160 13.13 -8.04 6.44
N HIS A 161 13.26 -8.49 7.71
CA HIS A 161 12.10 -8.78 8.56
C HIS A 161 11.28 -7.53 8.85
N LYS A 162 11.93 -6.35 9.06
CA LYS A 162 11.22 -5.08 9.23
C LYS A 162 10.37 -4.74 8.01
N ILE A 163 11.00 -4.74 6.82
CA ILE A 163 10.32 -4.36 5.59
C ILE A 163 9.17 -5.33 5.30
N GLU A 164 9.41 -6.62 5.39
CA GLU A 164 8.40 -7.63 5.14
C GLU A 164 7.25 -7.55 6.16
N ALA A 165 7.56 -7.36 7.46
CA ALA A 165 6.54 -7.16 8.49
C ALA A 165 5.67 -5.93 8.21
N ILE A 166 6.26 -4.81 7.74
CA ILE A 166 5.54 -3.60 7.36
C ILE A 166 4.54 -3.91 6.23
N PHE A 167 5.00 -4.50 5.11
CA PHE A 167 4.13 -4.79 3.97
C PHE A 167 3.00 -5.76 4.33
N LYS A 168 3.28 -6.80 5.10
CA LYS A 168 2.28 -7.75 5.61
C LYS A 168 1.26 -7.07 6.53
N SER A 169 1.74 -6.25 7.47
CA SER A 169 0.90 -5.54 8.44
C SER A 169 -0.02 -4.54 7.77
N VAL A 170 0.48 -3.77 6.80
CA VAL A 170 -0.33 -2.86 5.97
C VAL A 170 -1.38 -3.64 5.19
N GLY A 171 -1.01 -4.79 4.58
CA GLY A 171 -1.96 -5.66 3.89
C GLY A 171 -3.13 -6.11 4.79
N LEU A 172 -2.83 -6.56 6.01
CA LEU A 172 -3.85 -6.94 7.00
C LEU A 172 -4.71 -5.75 7.43
N SER A 173 -4.10 -4.59 7.65
CA SER A 173 -4.84 -3.37 8.02
C SER A 173 -5.79 -2.95 6.89
N ILE A 174 -5.33 -2.99 5.62
CA ILE A 174 -6.21 -2.70 4.48
C ILE A 174 -7.38 -3.68 4.44
N LYS A 175 -7.11 -5.00 4.51
CA LYS A 175 -8.15 -6.04 4.50
C LYS A 175 -9.25 -5.77 5.51
N GLU A 176 -8.86 -5.39 6.73
CA GLU A 176 -9.79 -5.13 7.81
C GLU A 176 -10.57 -3.83 7.60
N ALA A 177 -9.89 -2.74 7.20
CA ALA A 177 -10.50 -1.42 7.01
C ALA A 177 -11.52 -1.37 5.85
N ILE A 178 -11.34 -2.22 4.82
CA ILE A 178 -12.24 -2.25 3.65
C ILE A 178 -13.42 -3.23 3.80
N LYS A 179 -13.55 -3.94 4.92
CA LYS A 179 -14.72 -4.79 5.20
C LYS A 179 -15.99 -3.97 5.15
N LEU A 180 -17.02 -4.54 4.54
CA LEU A 180 -18.35 -3.95 4.54
C LEU A 180 -19.04 -4.32 5.85
N GLU A 181 -19.49 -3.32 6.62
CA GLU A 181 -20.16 -3.48 7.91
C GLU A 181 -21.62 -3.01 7.87
N ASP A 182 -21.92 -1.97 7.08
CA ASP A 182 -23.27 -1.41 6.93
C ASP A 182 -23.50 -0.80 5.52
N GLU A 183 -24.49 0.09 5.38
CA GLU A 183 -24.77 0.77 4.14
C GLU A 183 -24.59 2.30 4.22
N LYS A 184 -23.95 2.81 5.27
CA LYS A 184 -23.76 4.25 5.47
C LYS A 184 -22.34 4.67 5.07
N ILE A 185 -22.15 5.96 4.81
CA ILE A 185 -20.80 6.52 4.71
C ILE A 185 -20.25 6.61 6.14
N PRO A 186 -19.09 6.01 6.44
CA PRO A 186 -18.53 5.94 7.79
C PRO A 186 -17.92 7.29 8.21
N SER A 187 -18.74 8.34 8.27
CA SER A 187 -18.34 9.70 8.61
C SER A 187 -19.52 10.46 9.22
N THR A 188 -19.30 11.12 10.35
CA THR A 188 -20.28 12.02 10.96
C THR A 188 -20.58 13.26 10.10
N LYS A 189 -19.70 13.57 9.12
CA LYS A 189 -19.90 14.63 8.15
C LYS A 189 -20.76 14.19 6.95
N GLY A 190 -21.07 12.89 6.81
CA GLY A 190 -21.80 12.33 5.68
C GLY A 190 -20.98 12.21 4.38
N VAL A 191 -19.72 12.64 4.39
CA VAL A 191 -18.77 12.56 3.26
C VAL A 191 -17.38 12.17 3.75
N LEU A 192 -16.60 11.53 2.88
CA LEU A 192 -15.19 11.18 3.09
C LEU A 192 -14.27 11.85 2.07
N ASP A 193 -14.83 12.38 1.00
CA ASP A 193 -14.05 13.10 0.00
C ASP A 193 -13.89 14.56 0.42
N TYR A 194 -12.65 15.03 0.47
CA TYR A 194 -12.40 16.46 0.42
C TYR A 194 -12.68 16.88 -1.02
N ASP A 195 -13.79 17.58 -1.24
CA ASP A 195 -14.05 18.24 -2.51
C ASP A 195 -12.87 19.16 -2.82
N ARG A 196 -12.00 18.74 -3.75
CA ARG A 196 -10.91 19.57 -4.29
C ARG A 196 -11.44 20.58 -5.33
N ASN A 197 -12.76 20.74 -5.41
CA ASN A 197 -13.45 21.60 -6.36
C ASN A 197 -14.19 22.77 -5.67
N ASN A 198 -13.66 23.28 -4.55
CA ASN A 198 -14.02 24.60 -4.02
C ASN A 198 -12.77 25.48 -3.93
#